data_ba505f80a08996f7ed5950b1bd0ea6b2
#
_entry.id   ba505f80a08996f7ed5950b1bd0ea6b2
#
_cell.length_a   1.000
_cell.length_b   1.000
_cell.length_c   1.000
_cell.angle_alpha   90.00
_cell.angle_beta   90.00
_cell.angle_gamma   90.00
#
_symmetry.space_group_name_H-M   'P 1'
#
loop_
_entity.id
_entity.type
_entity.pdbx_description
1 polymer ?
#
loop_
_entity_poly.entity_id
_entity_poly.type
_entity_poly.pdbx_seq_one_letter_code
_entity_poly.pdbx_strand_id
1 'polypeptide(L)'
;MLSAPLNPWLALSRLKTYAAGVSLFGFQFDDTRAFVGASPERLFKRRGRSVFTEAIAGTVARGVDHEHDARLASQLLASEKDRREHRLVADFLDVHLAPLTTSRTMGETEVLTLPHLHHLKTPIQAVLCEGVADLDLLTALHPTPAVAGLPREAALDIICEMEP
;
A
#
# COMPACT_ATOMS: atom_id res chain seq x y z
N MET A 1 -16.75 24.15 -0.44
CA MET A 1 -17.98 23.38 -0.22
C MET A 1 -18.63 23.15 -1.58
N LEU A 2 -19.02 21.90 -1.93
CA LEU A 2 -19.72 21.64 -3.18
C LEU A 2 -21.15 22.18 -3.06
N SER A 3 -21.65 22.81 -4.13
CA SER A 3 -22.98 23.44 -4.16
C SER A 3 -24.15 22.44 -4.31
N ALA A 4 -23.85 21.16 -4.50
CA ALA A 4 -24.82 20.06 -4.61
C ALA A 4 -24.23 18.77 -4.01
N PRO A 5 -25.07 17.84 -3.53
CA PRO A 5 -24.62 16.53 -3.08
C PRO A 5 -23.91 15.78 -4.23
N LEU A 6 -22.71 15.27 -3.96
CA LEU A 6 -21.98 14.44 -4.92
C LEU A 6 -22.52 13.01 -4.85
N ASN A 7 -22.95 12.47 -5.99
CA ASN A 7 -23.27 11.05 -6.05
C ASN A 7 -21.95 10.21 -5.92
N PRO A 8 -21.80 9.39 -4.87
CA PRO A 8 -20.54 8.67 -4.61
C PRO A 8 -20.21 7.65 -5.70
N TRP A 9 -21.22 7.05 -6.32
CA TRP A 9 -21.03 6.07 -7.40
C TRP A 9 -20.61 6.73 -8.70
N LEU A 10 -21.06 7.95 -8.96
CA LEU A 10 -20.58 8.75 -10.08
C LEU A 10 -19.12 9.18 -9.86
N ALA A 11 -18.76 9.56 -8.62
CA ALA A 11 -17.38 9.86 -8.27
C ALA A 11 -16.49 8.62 -8.49
N LEU A 12 -16.90 7.45 -8.01
CA LEU A 12 -16.17 6.20 -8.18
C LEU A 12 -16.03 5.80 -9.66
N SER A 13 -17.08 6.00 -10.47
CA SER A 13 -17.03 5.72 -11.92
C SER A 13 -16.05 6.63 -12.64
N ARG A 14 -15.93 7.89 -12.24
CA ARG A 14 -14.92 8.82 -12.76
C ARG A 14 -13.52 8.43 -12.33
N LEU A 15 -13.32 8.07 -11.06
CA LEU A 15 -12.03 7.56 -10.57
C LEU A 15 -11.54 6.39 -11.42
N LYS A 16 -12.43 5.49 -11.86
CA LYS A 16 -12.10 4.36 -12.73
C LYS A 16 -11.43 4.76 -14.04
N THR A 17 -11.80 5.91 -14.63
CA THR A 17 -11.21 6.37 -15.88
C THR A 17 -9.79 6.88 -15.75
N TYR A 18 -9.40 7.33 -14.55
CA TYR A 18 -8.06 7.88 -14.28
C TYR A 18 -7.14 6.89 -13.56
N ALA A 19 -7.68 5.77 -13.11
CA ALA A 19 -7.02 4.90 -12.13
C ALA A 19 -6.75 3.51 -12.72
N ALA A 20 -6.01 3.43 -13.83
CA ALA A 20 -5.53 2.15 -14.35
C ALA A 20 -4.60 1.47 -13.34
N GLY A 21 -4.91 0.21 -13.00
CA GLY A 21 -4.07 -0.59 -12.10
C GLY A 21 -4.26 -0.36 -10.61
N VAL A 22 -5.25 0.45 -10.20
CA VAL A 22 -5.59 0.66 -8.78
C VAL A 22 -6.84 -0.11 -8.36
N SER A 23 -6.97 -0.36 -7.06
CA SER A 23 -8.17 -0.92 -6.44
C SER A 23 -9.16 0.19 -6.12
N LEU A 24 -10.37 0.07 -6.65
CA LEU A 24 -11.48 0.99 -6.35
C LEU A 24 -12.34 0.40 -5.25
N PHE A 25 -12.75 1.24 -4.31
CA PHE A 25 -13.65 0.82 -3.24
C PHE A 25 -14.66 1.92 -2.92
N GLY A 26 -15.82 1.51 -2.41
CA GLY A 26 -16.88 2.41 -1.97
C GLY A 26 -17.73 1.75 -0.92
N PHE A 27 -18.01 2.49 0.16
CA PHE A 27 -18.92 2.13 1.25
C PHE A 27 -19.95 3.24 1.40
N GLN A 28 -21.21 2.90 1.30
CA GLN A 28 -22.29 3.81 1.59
C GLN A 28 -22.87 3.47 2.97
N PHE A 29 -22.80 4.43 3.88
CA PHE A 29 -23.27 4.24 5.27
C PHE A 29 -24.74 4.59 5.40
N ASP A 30 -25.18 5.62 4.68
CA ASP A 30 -26.58 6.11 4.64
C ASP A 30 -26.79 6.98 3.38
N ASP A 31 -27.95 7.59 3.25
CA ASP A 31 -28.34 8.41 2.09
C ASP A 31 -27.47 9.67 1.92
N THR A 32 -26.72 10.06 2.95
CA THR A 32 -25.93 11.31 2.98
C THR A 32 -24.44 11.09 3.09
N ARG A 33 -23.99 9.89 3.50
CA ARG A 33 -22.58 9.62 3.79
C ARG A 33 -22.09 8.39 3.04
N ALA A 34 -21.00 8.57 2.32
CA ALA A 34 -20.28 7.50 1.66
C ALA A 34 -18.76 7.73 1.75
N PHE A 35 -18.01 6.65 1.76
CA PHE A 35 -16.56 6.64 1.64
C PHE A 35 -16.16 5.96 0.34
N VAL A 36 -15.48 6.68 -0.54
CA VAL A 36 -15.03 6.16 -1.84
C VAL A 36 -13.55 6.45 -2.02
N GLY A 37 -12.83 5.55 -2.67
CA GLY A 37 -11.42 5.73 -2.91
C GLY A 37 -10.85 4.87 -4.03
N ALA A 38 -9.61 5.20 -4.36
CA ALA A 38 -8.77 4.49 -5.32
C ALA A 38 -7.39 4.32 -4.70
N SER A 39 -6.92 3.08 -4.53
CA SER A 39 -5.62 2.80 -3.92
C SER A 39 -4.75 1.99 -4.87
N PRO A 40 -3.51 2.44 -5.16
CA PRO A 40 -2.52 1.64 -5.87
C PRO A 40 -1.91 0.57 -4.97
N GLU A 41 -1.99 0.76 -3.66
CA GLU A 41 -1.41 -0.13 -2.66
C GLU A 41 -2.41 -1.21 -2.24
N ARG A 42 -1.93 -2.44 -2.19
CA ARG A 42 -2.69 -3.59 -1.76
C ARG A 42 -2.05 -4.18 -0.51
N LEU A 43 -2.83 -4.30 0.56
CA LEU A 43 -2.33 -4.93 1.78
C LEU A 43 -1.94 -6.39 1.51
N PHE A 44 -2.84 -7.17 0.91
CA PHE A 44 -2.55 -8.51 0.38
C PHE A 44 -3.58 -8.96 -0.65
N LYS A 45 -3.22 -9.99 -1.41
CA LYS A 45 -4.12 -10.77 -2.28
C LYS A 45 -3.94 -12.23 -1.96
N ARG A 46 -5.05 -12.92 -1.64
CA ARG A 46 -5.07 -14.34 -1.34
C ARG A 46 -5.79 -15.14 -2.43
N ARG A 47 -5.23 -16.30 -2.75
CA ARG A 47 -5.87 -17.35 -3.56
C ARG A 47 -5.58 -18.71 -2.91
N GLY A 48 -6.57 -19.28 -2.22
CA GLY A 48 -6.35 -20.46 -1.41
C GLY A 48 -5.30 -20.22 -0.33
N ARG A 49 -4.20 -20.98 -0.36
CA ARG A 49 -3.06 -20.77 0.55
C ARG A 49 -2.00 -19.82 0.02
N SER A 50 -2.07 -19.44 -1.25
CA SER A 50 -1.10 -18.47 -1.81
C SER A 50 -1.48 -17.04 -1.45
N VAL A 51 -0.52 -16.27 -0.90
CA VAL A 51 -0.63 -14.86 -0.57
C VAL A 51 0.40 -14.07 -1.35
N PHE A 52 -0.02 -12.91 -1.84
CA PHE A 52 0.80 -11.90 -2.48
C PHE A 52 0.62 -10.60 -1.71
N THR A 53 1.70 -9.98 -1.32
CA THR A 53 1.74 -8.63 -0.79
C THR A 53 2.95 -7.91 -1.36
N GLU A 54 3.05 -6.62 -1.13
CA GLU A 54 4.13 -5.80 -1.64
C GLU A 54 4.45 -4.68 -0.64
N ALA A 55 5.73 -4.51 -0.36
CA ALA A 55 6.19 -3.32 0.34
C ALA A 55 6.23 -2.16 -0.65
N ILE A 56 5.57 -1.05 -0.33
CA ILE A 56 5.62 0.21 -1.10
C ILE A 56 5.99 1.33 -0.14
N ALA A 57 7.16 1.95 -0.35
CA ALA A 57 7.61 3.11 0.41
C ALA A 57 8.75 3.78 -0.35
N GLY A 58 9.02 5.07 -0.05
CA GLY A 58 9.90 5.91 -0.85
C GLY A 58 9.16 6.44 -2.09
N THR A 59 9.16 7.74 -2.30
CA THR A 59 8.33 8.39 -3.32
C THR A 59 9.05 9.56 -3.96
N VAL A 60 8.94 9.67 -5.28
CA VAL A 60 9.35 10.86 -6.04
C VAL A 60 8.32 11.18 -7.11
N ALA A 61 8.13 12.46 -7.42
CA ALA A 61 7.26 12.89 -8.52
C ALA A 61 7.80 12.43 -9.87
N ARG A 62 6.91 12.30 -10.86
CA ARG A 62 7.29 12.05 -12.24
C ARG A 62 8.06 13.23 -12.82
N GLY A 63 8.97 12.94 -13.74
CA GLY A 63 9.71 13.96 -14.48
C GLY A 63 8.84 14.66 -15.54
N VAL A 64 9.26 15.86 -15.93
CA VAL A 64 8.57 16.67 -16.96
C VAL A 64 8.75 16.12 -18.37
N ASP A 65 9.80 15.31 -18.60
CA ASP A 65 10.12 14.62 -19.83
C ASP A 65 10.71 13.23 -19.51
N HIS A 66 10.90 12.41 -20.53
CA HIS A 66 11.35 11.05 -20.41
C HIS A 66 12.76 10.92 -19.76
N GLU A 67 13.69 11.81 -20.12
CA GLU A 67 15.06 11.77 -19.58
C GLU A 67 15.08 12.16 -18.10
N HIS A 68 14.38 13.23 -17.76
CA HIS A 68 14.22 13.68 -16.37
C HIS A 68 13.51 12.60 -15.53
N ASP A 69 12.47 11.98 -16.05
CA ASP A 69 11.71 10.92 -15.39
C ASP A 69 12.57 9.69 -15.09
N ALA A 70 13.34 9.21 -16.08
CA ALA A 70 14.27 8.09 -15.91
C ALA A 70 15.37 8.39 -14.89
N ARG A 71 15.86 9.62 -14.86
CA ARG A 71 16.85 10.08 -13.87
C ARG A 71 16.28 10.09 -12.45
N LEU A 72 15.05 10.60 -12.26
CA LEU A 72 14.37 10.58 -10.96
C LEU A 72 14.11 9.18 -10.46
N ALA A 73 13.64 8.27 -11.33
CA ALA A 73 13.45 6.86 -11.00
C ALA A 73 14.76 6.19 -10.55
N SER A 74 15.86 6.45 -11.26
CA SER A 74 17.19 5.93 -10.94
C SER A 74 17.73 6.51 -9.61
N GLN A 75 17.51 7.79 -9.36
CA GLN A 75 17.88 8.43 -8.10
C GLN A 75 17.10 7.87 -6.92
N LEU A 76 15.80 7.63 -7.07
CA LEU A 76 14.98 6.99 -6.05
C LEU A 76 15.51 5.60 -5.69
N LEU A 77 15.84 4.78 -6.70
CA LEU A 77 16.37 3.44 -6.50
C LEU A 77 17.76 3.46 -5.83
N ALA A 78 18.57 4.49 -6.08
CA ALA A 78 19.90 4.67 -5.51
C ALA A 78 19.89 5.40 -4.14
N SER A 79 18.79 6.05 -3.76
CA SER A 79 18.67 6.84 -2.53
C SER A 79 18.80 5.95 -1.29
N GLU A 80 19.83 6.16 -0.49
CA GLU A 80 20.03 5.40 0.76
C GLU A 80 18.91 5.67 1.77
N LYS A 81 18.43 6.92 1.85
CA LYS A 81 17.31 7.30 2.73
C LYS A 81 16.05 6.52 2.35
N ASP A 82 15.62 6.61 1.08
CA ASP A 82 14.38 5.98 0.62
C ASP A 82 14.45 4.47 0.69
N ARG A 83 15.60 3.88 0.37
CA ARG A 83 15.86 2.44 0.52
C ARG A 83 15.80 1.98 1.98
N ARG A 84 16.27 2.80 2.92
CA ARG A 84 16.20 2.50 4.36
C ARG A 84 14.75 2.51 4.83
N GLU A 85 13.98 3.53 4.49
CA GLU A 85 12.55 3.62 4.82
C GLU A 85 11.78 2.46 4.19
N HIS A 86 12.03 2.16 2.92
CA HIS A 86 11.42 1.03 2.23
C HIS A 86 11.74 -0.32 2.88
N ARG A 87 12.99 -0.53 3.30
CA ARG A 87 13.41 -1.77 3.97
C ARG A 87 12.64 -2.00 5.27
N LEU A 88 12.38 -0.95 6.05
CA LEU A 88 11.57 -1.08 7.27
C LEU A 88 10.19 -1.68 6.98
N VAL A 89 9.56 -1.29 5.89
CA VAL A 89 8.26 -1.85 5.47
C VAL A 89 8.40 -3.28 4.98
N ALA A 90 9.40 -3.58 4.16
CA ALA A 90 9.64 -4.92 3.63
C ALA A 90 9.96 -5.93 4.74
N ASP A 91 10.86 -5.56 5.66
CA ASP A 91 11.25 -6.38 6.80
C ASP A 91 10.05 -6.61 7.76
N PHE A 92 9.23 -5.58 7.99
CA PHE A 92 8.01 -5.71 8.78
C PHE A 92 7.08 -6.77 8.17
N LEU A 93 6.80 -6.70 6.87
CA LEU A 93 5.93 -7.66 6.19
C LEU A 93 6.50 -9.09 6.26
N ASP A 94 7.80 -9.27 6.05
CA ASP A 94 8.44 -10.59 6.11
C ASP A 94 8.37 -11.19 7.51
N VAL A 95 8.71 -10.41 8.54
CA VAL A 95 8.69 -10.85 9.94
C VAL A 95 7.26 -11.24 10.37
N HIS A 96 6.25 -10.45 10.01
CA HIS A 96 4.87 -10.71 10.43
C HIS A 96 4.18 -11.81 9.63
N LEU A 97 4.62 -12.08 8.39
CA LEU A 97 4.19 -13.24 7.62
C LEU A 97 4.85 -14.55 8.10
N ALA A 98 6.02 -14.47 8.72
CA ALA A 98 6.80 -15.65 9.13
C ALA A 98 5.97 -16.69 9.89
N PRO A 99 5.25 -16.34 10.97
CA PRO A 99 4.49 -17.31 11.76
C PRO A 99 3.25 -17.88 11.05
N LEU A 100 2.78 -17.21 9.98
CA LEU A 100 1.57 -17.57 9.24
C LEU A 100 1.84 -18.39 7.99
N THR A 101 3.11 -18.64 7.62
CA THR A 101 3.48 -19.18 6.31
C THR A 101 4.43 -20.37 6.42
N THR A 102 4.26 -21.33 5.50
CA THR A 102 5.18 -22.46 5.32
C THR A 102 6.38 -22.12 4.43
N SER A 103 6.23 -21.13 3.55
CA SER A 103 7.30 -20.61 2.71
C SER A 103 7.04 -19.16 2.33
N ARG A 104 8.12 -18.41 2.14
CA ARG A 104 8.08 -17.01 1.69
C ARG A 104 9.21 -16.76 0.71
N THR A 105 8.96 -15.89 -0.25
CA THR A 105 9.96 -15.38 -1.19
C THR A 105 9.76 -13.87 -1.34
N MET A 106 10.80 -13.12 -1.09
CA MET A 106 10.87 -11.69 -1.34
C MET A 106 11.60 -11.48 -2.66
N GLY A 107 11.01 -10.70 -3.56
CA GLY A 107 11.64 -10.32 -4.82
C GLY A 107 12.64 -9.17 -4.66
N GLU A 108 13.21 -8.74 -5.76
CA GLU A 108 14.07 -7.56 -5.80
C GLU A 108 13.24 -6.27 -5.67
N THR A 109 13.87 -5.25 -5.08
CA THR A 109 13.27 -3.91 -5.03
C THR A 109 13.36 -3.27 -6.41
N GLU A 110 12.22 -2.84 -6.93
CA GLU A 110 12.06 -2.19 -8.23
C GLU A 110 11.34 -0.85 -8.10
N VAL A 111 11.34 -0.06 -9.18
CA VAL A 111 10.55 1.19 -9.25
C VAL A 111 9.16 0.88 -9.80
N LEU A 112 8.14 1.14 -8.99
CA LEU A 112 6.75 1.18 -9.41
C LEU A 112 6.43 2.56 -9.98
N THR A 113 6.16 2.62 -11.27
CA THR A 113 5.78 3.86 -11.96
C THR A 113 4.26 3.99 -12.02
N LEU A 114 3.73 5.03 -11.39
CA LEU A 114 2.33 5.45 -11.45
C LEU A 114 2.18 6.70 -12.33
N PRO A 115 0.96 7.14 -12.67
CA PRO A 115 0.77 8.31 -13.54
C PRO A 115 1.46 9.59 -13.07
N HIS A 116 1.58 9.81 -11.75
CA HIS A 116 2.12 11.04 -11.18
C HIS A 116 3.33 10.85 -10.27
N LEU A 117 3.65 9.61 -9.90
CA LEU A 117 4.66 9.28 -8.90
C LEU A 117 5.45 8.03 -9.30
N HIS A 118 6.67 7.94 -8.78
CA HIS A 118 7.43 6.69 -8.66
C HIS A 118 7.50 6.29 -7.19
N HIS A 119 7.40 4.99 -6.91
CA HIS A 119 7.63 4.39 -5.60
C HIS A 119 8.67 3.29 -5.69
N LEU A 120 9.35 2.98 -4.58
CA LEU A 120 10.04 1.70 -4.45
C LEU A 120 9.01 0.63 -4.09
N LYS A 121 9.14 -0.54 -4.72
CA LYS A 121 8.28 -1.70 -4.51
C LYS A 121 9.11 -2.97 -4.38
N THR A 122 8.79 -3.79 -3.38
CA THR A 122 9.33 -5.15 -3.23
C THR A 122 8.18 -6.13 -3.14
N PRO A 123 8.00 -7.02 -4.14
CA PRO A 123 6.95 -8.03 -4.10
C PRO A 123 7.31 -9.15 -3.12
N ILE A 124 6.31 -9.66 -2.40
CA ILE A 124 6.43 -10.77 -1.47
C ILE A 124 5.37 -11.82 -1.82
N GLN A 125 5.81 -13.06 -1.98
CA GLN A 125 4.94 -14.22 -2.22
C GLN A 125 5.09 -15.19 -1.06
N ALA A 126 3.98 -15.75 -0.59
CA ALA A 126 3.99 -16.67 0.54
C ALA A 126 2.93 -17.78 0.37
N VAL A 127 3.18 -18.90 1.03
CA VAL A 127 2.23 -20.02 1.16
C VAL A 127 1.83 -20.12 2.62
N LEU A 128 0.54 -19.93 2.92
CA LEU A 128 0.00 -19.96 4.28
C LEU A 128 0.08 -21.36 4.90
N CYS A 129 0.25 -21.39 6.20
CA CYS A 129 -0.04 -22.55 7.01
C CYS A 129 -1.53 -22.94 6.86
N GLU A 130 -1.86 -24.18 7.18
CA GLU A 130 -3.25 -24.63 7.21
C GLU A 130 -4.02 -23.93 8.35
N GLY A 131 -5.27 -23.59 8.09
CA GLY A 131 -6.13 -22.94 9.09
C GLY A 131 -5.99 -21.41 9.20
N VAL A 132 -4.98 -20.79 8.59
CA VAL A 132 -4.82 -19.32 8.63
C VAL A 132 -5.98 -18.64 7.91
N ALA A 133 -6.69 -17.75 8.61
CA ALA A 133 -7.80 -16.95 8.09
C ALA A 133 -7.33 -15.59 7.53
N ASP A 134 -8.21 -14.90 6.79
CA ASP A 134 -7.91 -13.54 6.28
C ASP A 134 -7.78 -12.52 7.42
N LEU A 135 -8.47 -12.74 8.54
CA LEU A 135 -8.37 -11.90 9.73
C LEU A 135 -6.99 -11.99 10.38
N ASP A 136 -6.36 -13.17 10.38
CA ASP A 136 -5.01 -13.35 10.90
C ASP A 136 -4.01 -12.53 10.07
N LEU A 137 -4.15 -12.56 8.73
CA LEU A 137 -3.34 -11.74 7.82
C LEU A 137 -3.58 -10.25 8.05
N LEU A 138 -4.83 -9.83 8.17
CA LEU A 138 -5.18 -8.43 8.41
C LEU A 138 -4.55 -7.94 9.72
N THR A 139 -4.70 -8.70 10.80
CA THR A 139 -4.15 -8.35 12.13
C THR A 139 -2.63 -8.30 12.12
N ALA A 140 -1.99 -9.22 11.40
CA ALA A 140 -0.53 -9.28 11.32
C ALA A 140 0.05 -8.12 10.50
N LEU A 141 -0.58 -7.77 9.36
CA LEU A 141 0.00 -6.87 8.38
C LEU A 141 -0.48 -5.43 8.48
N HIS A 142 -1.64 -5.15 9.11
CA HIS A 142 -2.19 -3.80 9.19
C HIS A 142 -2.16 -3.25 10.62
N PRO A 143 -1.79 -1.97 10.80
CA PRO A 143 -1.17 -1.09 9.80
C PRO A 143 0.30 -1.42 9.54
N THR A 144 0.76 -1.20 8.32
CA THR A 144 2.18 -1.28 7.98
C THR A 144 2.94 -0.07 8.54
N PRO A 145 4.28 -0.12 8.65
CA PRO A 145 5.08 1.03 9.04
C PRO A 145 4.94 2.24 8.11
N ALA A 146 4.56 2.04 6.85
CA ALA A 146 4.30 3.11 5.90
C ALA A 146 3.07 3.95 6.28
N VAL A 147 2.13 3.38 7.05
CA VAL A 147 0.89 4.04 7.50
C VAL A 147 1.03 4.53 8.95
N ALA A 148 1.50 3.69 9.87
CA ALA A 148 1.52 4.01 11.28
C ALA A 148 2.93 4.37 11.81
N GLY A 149 4.00 3.76 11.30
CA GLY A 149 5.37 3.95 11.80
C GLY A 149 5.87 2.77 12.63
N LEU A 150 7.07 2.92 13.17
CA LEU A 150 7.74 1.95 14.05
C LEU A 150 8.36 2.65 15.28
N PRO A 151 8.32 2.04 16.48
CA PRO A 151 7.62 0.80 16.84
C PRO A 151 6.09 0.95 16.72
N ARG A 152 5.41 -0.09 16.21
CA ARG A 152 3.98 -0.03 15.84
C ARG A 152 3.06 0.43 16.99
N GLU A 153 3.21 -0.17 18.16
CA GLU A 153 2.36 0.15 19.32
C GLU A 153 2.52 1.61 19.75
N ALA A 154 3.76 2.08 19.94
CA ALA A 154 4.04 3.46 20.31
C ALA A 154 3.55 4.47 19.25
N ALA A 155 3.65 4.13 17.97
CA ALA A 155 3.16 4.97 16.89
C ALA A 155 1.63 5.06 16.90
N LEU A 156 0.93 3.96 17.14
CA LEU A 156 -0.53 3.93 17.26
C LEU A 156 -1.02 4.72 18.47
N ASP A 157 -0.34 4.62 19.62
CA ASP A 157 -0.67 5.40 20.83
C ASP A 157 -0.59 6.91 20.54
N ILE A 158 0.50 7.35 19.89
CA ILE A 158 0.66 8.75 19.48
C ILE A 158 -0.45 9.20 18.52
N ILE A 159 -0.79 8.38 17.52
CA ILE A 159 -1.86 8.69 16.56
C ILE A 159 -3.20 8.84 17.30
N CYS A 160 -3.54 7.91 18.20
CA CYS A 160 -4.76 7.98 18.99
C CYS A 160 -4.84 9.21 19.90
N GLU A 161 -3.70 9.70 20.41
CA GLU A 161 -3.64 10.93 21.20
C GLU A 161 -3.83 12.19 20.33
N MET A 162 -3.35 12.16 19.09
CA MET A 162 -3.37 13.33 18.19
C MET A 162 -4.65 13.43 17.35
N GLU A 163 -5.33 12.30 17.11
CA GLU A 163 -6.54 12.20 16.29
C GLU A 163 -7.71 11.67 17.15
N PRO A 164 -8.34 12.53 17.99
CA PRO A 164 -9.41 12.13 18.90
C PRO A 164 -10.73 11.82 18.20
#